data_2187ee68570dd18fbb6e193732a17de0
#
_entry.id   2187ee68570dd18fbb6e193732a17de0
#
_cell.length_a   1.000
_cell.length_b   1.000
_cell.length_c   1.000
_cell.angle_alpha   90.00
_cell.angle_beta   90.00
_cell.angle_gamma   90.00
#
_symmetry.space_group_name_H-M   'P 1'
#
loop_
_entity.id
_entity.type
_entity.pdbx_description
1 polymer ?
#
loop_
_entity_poly.entity_id
_entity_poly.type
_entity_poly.pdbx_seq_one_letter_code
_entity_poly.pdbx_strand_id
1 'polypeptide(L)'
;MMTQETEKVRKQMQIVCIDDLVPKDHLLRLIDKAIDWTFIYDLVRDTYSDGMGRPSIDSVTLIKIPLIQYLYGIKSMRQTIKEIEVNMAYRWFLGLELYDPVPHFSTFGKNYTRRFKDTDLFEQIFQRILEECYRFKLVDPTEIFVDATHVKARANNRKMQKRIAKQEALFYADMLCQDINADREAHGKKPLKDKDDNNKPGSGGNDTFEDYTDDVPTDEKTIKCSTTDPESGWFRKGEHKHVFAYGIETACDKNGWIIDFTVNPGNEHDSRTFKGLYDKLADVGMKYCIVDAGYKTPAIAKLLLDDGVKPVFPYKRPMTKDGFFRKSEYVYDEYNDAYICPGNHFLHYSTTNRDGYREYKSCGHICEKCEYLSQCTESRNHVKVVTRHVWEEYMETCEDIRHTEGMKELYSHRKETIERIFGTAKENHGFRYTQLYGKARMTMKVALTFACMNLKKLAKCKSEWGLRMT
;
A
#
# COMPACT_ATOMS: atom_id res chain seq x y z
N MET A 1 15.88 -40.14 -36.05
CA MET A 1 17.19 -40.02 -36.76
C MET A 1 17.91 -38.84 -36.10
N MET A 2 19.05 -39.07 -35.46
CA MET A 2 19.84 -38.00 -34.84
C MET A 2 20.68 -37.33 -35.92
N THR A 3 20.46 -36.02 -36.15
CA THR A 3 21.23 -35.26 -37.14
C THR A 3 22.47 -34.71 -36.43
N GLN A 4 23.66 -35.07 -36.92
CA GLN A 4 24.90 -34.44 -36.48
C GLN A 4 25.13 -33.22 -37.40
N GLU A 5 25.15 -32.01 -36.77
CA GLU A 5 25.52 -30.78 -37.45
C GLU A 5 27.04 -30.73 -37.65
N THR A 6 27.49 -30.63 -38.89
CA THR A 6 28.86 -30.29 -39.23
C THR A 6 29.19 -28.84 -38.85
N GLU A 7 30.45 -28.52 -38.60
CA GLU A 7 30.97 -27.26 -38.08
C GLU A 7 30.26 -26.01 -38.60
N LYS A 8 29.61 -25.26 -37.65
CA LYS A 8 29.01 -23.95 -37.95
C LYS A 8 30.14 -22.93 -38.18
N VAL A 9 30.20 -22.34 -39.37
CA VAL A 9 31.12 -21.26 -39.66
C VAL A 9 30.66 -19.97 -38.95
N ARG A 10 31.16 -19.72 -37.73
CA ARG A 10 30.83 -18.51 -36.96
C ARG A 10 31.46 -17.22 -37.49
N LYS A 11 32.28 -17.30 -38.53
CA LYS A 11 33.00 -16.17 -39.15
C LYS A 11 32.43 -15.75 -40.50
N GLN A 12 31.28 -16.27 -40.89
CA GLN A 12 30.62 -15.85 -42.12
C GLN A 12 30.19 -14.37 -42.00
N MET A 13 30.63 -13.56 -42.93
CA MET A 13 30.20 -12.15 -43.02
C MET A 13 28.77 -12.09 -43.53
N GLN A 14 27.94 -11.31 -42.84
CA GLN A 14 26.57 -10.99 -43.21
C GLN A 14 26.35 -9.48 -43.08
N ILE A 15 25.62 -8.89 -44.00
CA ILE A 15 25.21 -7.48 -43.96
C ILE A 15 23.83 -7.49 -43.34
N VAL A 16 23.74 -6.96 -42.09
CA VAL A 16 22.50 -6.87 -41.33
C VAL A 16 22.44 -5.52 -40.59
N CYS A 17 21.26 -4.97 -40.43
CA CYS A 17 21.05 -3.87 -39.51
C CYS A 17 20.44 -4.38 -38.21
N ILE A 18 20.57 -3.61 -37.12
CA ILE A 18 20.06 -4.03 -35.82
C ILE A 18 18.53 -4.20 -35.84
N ASP A 19 17.84 -3.44 -36.70
CA ASP A 19 16.38 -3.55 -36.85
C ASP A 19 15.95 -4.91 -37.40
N ASP A 20 16.76 -5.52 -38.32
CA ASP A 20 16.47 -6.84 -38.86
C ASP A 20 16.66 -7.97 -37.83
N LEU A 21 17.52 -7.75 -36.84
CA LEU A 21 17.84 -8.74 -35.82
C LEU A 21 16.79 -8.87 -34.71
N VAL A 22 15.90 -7.90 -34.59
CA VAL A 22 14.84 -7.90 -33.56
C VAL A 22 13.50 -8.27 -34.19
N PRO A 23 12.82 -9.35 -33.73
CA PRO A 23 11.51 -9.73 -34.27
C PRO A 23 10.49 -8.59 -34.19
N LYS A 24 9.63 -8.47 -35.20
CA LYS A 24 8.65 -7.37 -35.30
C LYS A 24 7.60 -7.40 -34.18
N ASP A 25 7.30 -8.57 -33.62
CA ASP A 25 6.39 -8.83 -32.52
C ASP A 25 7.08 -8.81 -31.13
N HIS A 26 8.38 -8.50 -31.09
CA HIS A 26 9.11 -8.45 -29.82
C HIS A 26 8.55 -7.39 -28.87
N LEU A 27 8.40 -7.75 -27.59
CA LEU A 27 7.80 -6.89 -26.55
C LEU A 27 8.35 -5.45 -26.52
N LEU A 28 9.68 -5.28 -26.68
CA LEU A 28 10.29 -3.94 -26.65
C LEU A 28 9.88 -3.08 -27.86
N ARG A 29 9.59 -3.70 -29.02
CA ARG A 29 9.02 -2.96 -30.15
C ARG A 29 7.60 -2.50 -29.88
N LEU A 30 6.80 -3.36 -29.25
CA LEU A 30 5.43 -3.00 -28.86
C LEU A 30 5.44 -1.88 -27.84
N ILE A 31 6.35 -1.94 -26.86
CA ILE A 31 6.53 -0.90 -25.85
C ILE A 31 7.01 0.42 -26.49
N ASP A 32 7.97 0.36 -27.37
CA ASP A 32 8.51 1.56 -28.02
C ASP A 32 7.46 2.29 -28.86
N LYS A 33 6.58 1.53 -29.51
CA LYS A 33 5.43 2.06 -30.26
C LYS A 33 4.26 2.51 -29.37
N ALA A 34 4.19 2.03 -28.14
CA ALA A 34 3.05 2.29 -27.27
C ALA A 34 3.04 3.69 -26.67
N ILE A 35 4.20 4.33 -26.54
CA ILE A 35 4.35 5.64 -25.92
C ILE A 35 5.42 6.46 -26.65
N ASP A 36 5.18 7.76 -26.78
CA ASP A 36 6.20 8.71 -27.23
C ASP A 36 7.12 9.06 -26.05
N TRP A 37 8.40 8.76 -26.21
CA TRP A 37 9.41 8.95 -25.16
C TRP A 37 9.93 10.39 -25.05
N THR A 38 9.53 11.28 -25.94
CA THR A 38 10.03 12.67 -25.97
C THR A 38 9.65 13.45 -24.71
N PHE A 39 8.57 13.08 -24.02
CA PHE A 39 8.17 13.70 -22.76
C PHE A 39 9.27 13.64 -21.68
N ILE A 40 10.19 12.68 -21.75
CA ILE A 40 11.32 12.57 -20.81
C ILE A 40 12.21 13.80 -20.90
N TYR A 41 12.43 14.38 -22.09
CA TYR A 41 13.25 15.58 -22.26
C TYR A 41 12.64 16.76 -21.49
N ASP A 42 11.33 16.91 -21.54
CA ASP A 42 10.63 17.98 -20.82
C ASP A 42 10.74 17.81 -19.32
N LEU A 43 10.56 16.58 -18.81
CA LEU A 43 10.66 16.28 -17.38
C LEU A 43 12.06 16.51 -16.79
N VAL A 44 13.11 16.33 -17.57
CA VAL A 44 14.48 16.47 -17.06
C VAL A 44 15.16 17.78 -17.43
N ARG A 45 14.56 18.63 -18.27
CA ARG A 45 15.14 19.86 -18.80
C ARG A 45 15.81 20.69 -17.71
N ASP A 46 15.11 20.98 -16.63
CA ASP A 46 15.57 21.84 -15.55
C ASP A 46 16.69 21.22 -14.69
N THR A 47 16.96 19.91 -14.89
CA THR A 47 18.04 19.20 -14.19
C THR A 47 19.38 19.25 -14.93
N TYR A 48 19.39 19.82 -16.13
CA TYR A 48 20.57 19.97 -16.98
C TYR A 48 20.94 21.46 -17.10
N SER A 49 22.25 21.73 -17.18
CA SER A 49 22.75 23.09 -17.41
C SER A 49 22.76 23.45 -18.91
N ASP A 50 22.35 24.66 -19.23
CA ASP A 50 22.41 25.19 -20.59
C ASP A 50 23.85 25.49 -21.01
N GLY A 51 24.32 24.77 -22.02
CA GLY A 51 25.56 25.10 -22.75
C GLY A 51 26.88 24.87 -22.02
N MET A 52 26.91 24.37 -20.78
CA MET A 52 28.17 24.16 -20.06
C MET A 52 28.42 22.68 -19.70
N GLY A 53 29.60 22.19 -19.99
CA GLY A 53 30.08 20.85 -19.61
C GLY A 53 30.18 19.85 -20.75
N ARG A 54 30.66 18.63 -20.44
CA ARG A 54 30.74 17.53 -21.41
C ARG A 54 29.34 17.06 -21.79
N PRO A 55 29.07 16.79 -23.09
CA PRO A 55 27.81 16.20 -23.54
C PRO A 55 27.41 15.01 -22.69
N SER A 56 26.19 15.00 -22.21
CA SER A 56 25.63 13.89 -21.43
C SER A 56 25.17 12.78 -22.34
N ILE A 57 24.95 11.58 -21.76
CA ILE A 57 24.19 10.52 -22.42
C ILE A 57 22.78 11.06 -22.64
N ASP A 58 22.18 10.68 -23.76
CA ASP A 58 20.77 10.97 -24.04
C ASP A 58 19.86 10.59 -22.87
N SER A 59 18.96 11.49 -22.51
CA SER A 59 18.13 11.32 -21.30
C SER A 59 17.12 10.18 -21.46
N VAL A 60 16.58 9.97 -22.65
CA VAL A 60 15.66 8.87 -22.95
C VAL A 60 16.39 7.54 -22.82
N THR A 61 17.58 7.43 -23.41
CA THR A 61 18.44 6.24 -23.28
C THR A 61 18.78 5.98 -21.81
N LEU A 62 19.14 7.03 -21.04
CA LEU A 62 19.47 6.90 -19.62
C LEU A 62 18.31 6.35 -18.79
N ILE A 63 17.07 6.75 -19.05
CA ILE A 63 15.86 6.28 -18.36
C ILE A 63 15.41 4.92 -18.87
N LYS A 64 15.58 4.60 -20.14
CA LYS A 64 15.26 3.28 -20.70
C LYS A 64 16.13 2.15 -20.10
N ILE A 65 17.34 2.43 -19.64
CA ILE A 65 18.21 1.43 -18.99
C ILE A 65 17.56 0.80 -17.74
N PRO A 66 17.15 1.55 -16.70
CA PRO A 66 16.45 0.96 -15.56
C PRO A 66 15.06 0.40 -15.92
N LEU A 67 14.39 0.90 -16.96
CA LEU A 67 13.16 0.27 -17.45
C LEU A 67 13.42 -1.17 -17.92
N ILE A 68 14.48 -1.43 -18.69
CA ILE A 68 14.90 -2.80 -19.05
C ILE A 68 15.11 -3.64 -17.79
N GLN A 69 15.81 -3.09 -16.78
CA GLN A 69 16.09 -3.80 -15.53
C GLN A 69 14.79 -4.27 -14.85
N TYR A 70 13.81 -3.39 -14.69
CA TYR A 70 12.57 -3.70 -13.99
C TYR A 70 11.58 -4.46 -14.87
N LEU A 71 11.57 -4.23 -16.18
CA LEU A 71 10.71 -4.95 -17.11
C LEU A 71 11.01 -6.46 -17.15
N TYR A 72 12.29 -6.81 -17.06
CA TYR A 72 12.77 -8.19 -17.11
C TYR A 72 13.20 -8.74 -15.73
N GLY A 73 12.99 -8.00 -14.66
CA GLY A 73 13.32 -8.44 -13.30
C GLY A 73 14.81 -8.67 -13.06
N ILE A 74 15.69 -8.00 -13.79
CA ILE A 74 17.15 -8.17 -13.69
C ILE A 74 17.60 -7.66 -12.32
N LYS A 75 18.43 -8.46 -11.62
CA LYS A 75 18.72 -8.24 -10.19
C LYS A 75 19.52 -6.99 -9.88
N SER A 76 20.34 -6.49 -10.81
CA SER A 76 21.22 -5.34 -10.56
C SER A 76 21.56 -4.57 -11.85
N MET A 77 21.85 -3.27 -11.70
CA MET A 77 22.30 -2.42 -12.80
C MET A 77 23.56 -2.99 -13.50
N ARG A 78 24.49 -3.57 -12.73
CA ARG A 78 25.70 -4.21 -13.32
C ARG A 78 25.34 -5.37 -14.25
N GLN A 79 24.37 -6.20 -13.85
CA GLN A 79 23.89 -7.30 -14.67
C GLN A 79 23.11 -6.76 -15.89
N THR A 80 22.29 -5.73 -15.70
CA THR A 80 21.55 -5.08 -16.79
C THR A 80 22.49 -4.61 -17.89
N ILE A 81 23.58 -3.93 -17.55
CA ILE A 81 24.55 -3.45 -18.54
C ILE A 81 25.20 -4.63 -19.29
N LYS A 82 25.59 -5.70 -18.58
CA LYS A 82 26.18 -6.90 -19.22
C LYS A 82 25.19 -7.57 -20.18
N GLU A 83 23.91 -7.57 -19.87
CA GLU A 83 22.90 -8.10 -20.77
C GLU A 83 22.66 -7.19 -21.97
N ILE A 84 22.67 -5.86 -21.79
CA ILE A 84 22.58 -4.89 -22.89
C ILE A 84 23.75 -5.05 -23.85
N GLU A 85 24.96 -5.37 -23.38
CA GLU A 85 26.14 -5.58 -24.23
C GLU A 85 25.93 -6.67 -25.27
N VAL A 86 25.17 -7.72 -24.97
CA VAL A 86 25.00 -8.92 -25.81
C VAL A 86 23.59 -9.11 -26.37
N ASN A 87 22.58 -8.39 -25.88
CA ASN A 87 21.20 -8.55 -26.29
C ASN A 87 20.80 -7.48 -27.33
N MET A 88 20.57 -7.92 -28.56
CA MET A 88 20.25 -7.02 -29.68
C MET A 88 18.93 -6.28 -29.47
N ALA A 89 17.93 -6.90 -28.86
CA ALA A 89 16.63 -6.23 -28.57
C ALA A 89 16.78 -5.12 -27.55
N TYR A 90 17.65 -5.29 -26.55
CA TYR A 90 17.93 -4.24 -25.56
C TYR A 90 18.69 -3.08 -26.19
N ARG A 91 19.70 -3.37 -27.01
CA ARG A 91 20.45 -2.35 -27.77
C ARG A 91 19.51 -1.56 -28.67
N TRP A 92 18.67 -2.26 -29.44
CA TRP A 92 17.67 -1.65 -30.31
C TRP A 92 16.75 -0.70 -29.57
N PHE A 93 16.21 -1.13 -28.42
CA PHE A 93 15.31 -0.32 -27.60
C PHE A 93 15.97 0.94 -27.03
N LEU A 94 17.29 0.89 -26.80
CA LEU A 94 18.08 2.03 -26.32
C LEU A 94 18.55 2.95 -27.47
N GLY A 95 18.31 2.59 -28.72
CA GLY A 95 18.82 3.32 -29.88
C GLY A 95 20.33 3.19 -30.05
N LEU A 96 20.96 2.09 -29.56
CA LEU A 96 22.38 1.79 -29.71
C LEU A 96 22.61 0.93 -30.94
N GLU A 97 23.63 1.26 -31.74
CA GLU A 97 24.08 0.42 -32.85
C GLU A 97 24.87 -0.79 -32.34
N LEU A 98 25.21 -1.71 -33.27
CA LEU A 98 25.89 -2.97 -32.94
C LEU A 98 27.21 -2.79 -32.16
N TYR A 99 27.96 -1.73 -32.47
CA TYR A 99 29.29 -1.47 -31.90
C TYR A 99 29.31 -0.27 -30.93
N ASP A 100 28.18 0.37 -30.68
CA ASP A 100 28.15 1.48 -29.76
C ASP A 100 28.53 1.05 -28.36
N PRO A 101 29.30 1.86 -27.64
CA PRO A 101 29.65 1.55 -26.25
C PRO A 101 28.43 1.65 -25.35
N VAL A 102 28.20 0.61 -24.55
CA VAL A 102 27.14 0.63 -23.53
C VAL A 102 27.61 1.46 -22.33
N PRO A 103 26.75 2.32 -21.78
CA PRO A 103 27.09 3.15 -20.61
C PRO A 103 27.52 2.28 -19.41
N HIS A 104 28.51 2.75 -18.66
CA HIS A 104 28.96 2.04 -17.47
C HIS A 104 27.84 1.95 -16.41
N PHE A 105 27.76 0.84 -15.67
CA PHE A 105 26.69 0.57 -14.69
C PHE A 105 26.53 1.67 -13.60
N SER A 106 27.60 2.43 -13.29
CA SER A 106 27.55 3.53 -12.32
C SER A 106 26.95 4.81 -12.89
N THR A 107 26.78 4.91 -14.21
CA THR A 107 26.33 6.15 -14.86
C THR A 107 24.93 6.55 -14.42
N PHE A 108 23.98 5.63 -14.43
CA PHE A 108 22.64 5.89 -13.90
C PHE A 108 22.68 6.33 -12.44
N GLY A 109 23.40 5.61 -11.58
CA GLY A 109 23.51 5.93 -10.16
C GLY A 109 24.12 7.30 -9.88
N LYS A 110 25.11 7.73 -10.68
CA LYS A 110 25.71 9.07 -10.58
C LYS A 110 24.73 10.16 -11.02
N ASN A 111 23.99 9.95 -12.12
CA ASN A 111 22.96 10.88 -12.57
C ASN A 111 21.80 10.95 -11.57
N TYR A 112 21.35 9.81 -11.05
CA TYR A 112 20.35 9.78 -9.98
C TYR A 112 20.76 10.66 -8.80
N THR A 113 21.96 10.46 -8.25
CA THR A 113 22.40 11.20 -7.07
C THR A 113 22.59 12.70 -7.34
N ARG A 114 22.99 13.08 -8.54
CA ARG A 114 23.31 14.49 -8.88
C ARG A 114 22.10 15.28 -9.36
N ARG A 115 21.11 14.63 -10.00
CA ARG A 115 20.04 15.30 -10.73
C ARG A 115 18.64 14.87 -10.29
N PHE A 116 18.42 13.57 -10.00
CA PHE A 116 17.07 13.03 -9.88
C PHE A 116 16.65 12.67 -8.45
N LYS A 117 17.59 12.67 -7.48
CA LYS A 117 17.35 12.19 -6.12
C LYS A 117 16.25 12.98 -5.39
N ASP A 118 16.24 14.29 -5.59
CA ASP A 118 15.35 15.21 -4.88
C ASP A 118 14.19 15.69 -5.79
N THR A 119 13.88 14.91 -6.82
CA THR A 119 12.77 15.13 -7.75
C THR A 119 11.78 13.97 -7.70
N ASP A 120 10.58 14.23 -8.17
CA ASP A 120 9.50 13.25 -8.38
C ASP A 120 9.50 12.65 -9.81
N LEU A 121 10.61 12.74 -10.52
CA LEU A 121 10.76 12.33 -11.93
C LEU A 121 10.17 10.94 -12.20
N PHE A 122 10.43 9.98 -11.35
CA PHE A 122 10.01 8.59 -11.59
C PHE A 122 8.52 8.37 -11.35
N GLU A 123 7.95 9.09 -10.40
CA GLU A 123 6.51 9.17 -10.22
C GLU A 123 5.84 9.86 -11.41
N GLN A 124 6.41 10.94 -11.92
CA GLN A 124 5.90 11.61 -13.14
C GLN A 124 5.97 10.70 -14.37
N ILE A 125 7.03 9.91 -14.53
CA ILE A 125 7.11 8.90 -15.60
C ILE A 125 6.00 7.86 -15.46
N PHE A 126 5.74 7.37 -14.24
CA PHE A 126 4.65 6.45 -13.96
C PHE A 126 3.29 7.08 -14.32
N GLN A 127 3.03 8.31 -13.87
CA GLN A 127 1.79 9.04 -14.15
C GLN A 127 1.61 9.28 -15.66
N ARG A 128 2.66 9.65 -16.37
CA ARG A 128 2.59 9.87 -17.83
C ARG A 128 2.18 8.61 -18.60
N ILE A 129 2.68 7.44 -18.17
CA ILE A 129 2.27 6.15 -18.74
C ILE A 129 0.80 5.85 -18.40
N LEU A 130 0.37 6.16 -17.18
CA LEU A 130 -1.01 5.98 -16.74
C LEU A 130 -1.98 6.91 -17.49
N GLU A 131 -1.61 8.17 -17.71
CA GLU A 131 -2.39 9.12 -18.54
C GLU A 131 -2.66 8.57 -19.93
N GLU A 132 -1.66 7.91 -20.53
CA GLU A 132 -1.83 7.23 -21.81
C GLU A 132 -2.87 6.11 -21.73
N CYS A 133 -2.90 5.36 -20.61
CA CYS A 133 -3.92 4.34 -20.38
C CYS A 133 -5.32 4.95 -20.24
N TYR A 134 -5.46 6.09 -19.57
CA TYR A 134 -6.72 6.84 -19.48
C TYR A 134 -7.17 7.38 -20.83
N ARG A 135 -6.25 7.93 -21.63
CA ARG A 135 -6.54 8.43 -22.99
C ARG A 135 -7.20 7.38 -23.87
N PHE A 136 -6.78 6.13 -23.73
CA PHE A 136 -7.37 4.99 -24.45
C PHE A 136 -8.55 4.34 -23.72
N LYS A 137 -9.06 4.95 -22.64
CA LYS A 137 -10.20 4.44 -21.84
C LYS A 137 -10.02 2.99 -21.35
N LEU A 138 -8.78 2.63 -21.05
CA LEU A 138 -8.41 1.29 -20.55
C LEU A 138 -8.61 1.15 -19.05
N VAL A 139 -8.53 2.25 -18.31
CA VAL A 139 -8.68 2.33 -16.86
C VAL A 139 -10.12 2.66 -16.50
N ASP A 140 -10.71 1.90 -15.60
CA ASP A 140 -12.01 2.19 -15.01
C ASP A 140 -11.88 2.48 -13.51
N PRO A 141 -11.87 3.76 -13.12
CA PRO A 141 -11.62 4.15 -11.74
C PRO A 141 -12.80 3.97 -10.79
N THR A 142 -13.95 3.45 -11.27
CA THR A 142 -15.17 3.32 -10.45
C THR A 142 -15.01 2.33 -9.31
N GLU A 143 -14.19 1.29 -9.49
CA GLU A 143 -13.93 0.21 -8.53
C GLU A 143 -12.43 0.11 -8.27
N ILE A 144 -11.99 0.62 -7.13
CA ILE A 144 -10.57 0.66 -6.75
C ILE A 144 -10.27 -0.37 -5.68
N PHE A 145 -9.30 -1.22 -5.97
CA PHE A 145 -8.77 -2.22 -5.06
C PHE A 145 -7.50 -1.67 -4.41
N VAL A 146 -7.48 -1.61 -3.09
CA VAL A 146 -6.31 -1.17 -2.32
C VAL A 146 -5.81 -2.31 -1.44
N ASP A 147 -4.50 -2.51 -1.43
CA ASP A 147 -3.83 -3.49 -0.59
C ASP A 147 -2.35 -3.13 -0.43
N ALA A 148 -1.69 -3.71 0.55
CA ALA A 148 -0.28 -3.51 0.80
C ALA A 148 0.54 -4.79 0.60
N THR A 149 1.76 -4.62 0.13
CA THR A 149 2.74 -5.71 0.07
C THR A 149 4.09 -5.27 0.62
N HIS A 150 4.85 -6.22 1.15
CA HIS A 150 6.14 -5.93 1.75
C HIS A 150 7.29 -6.35 0.82
N VAL A 151 8.26 -5.43 0.67
CA VAL A 151 9.50 -5.65 -0.06
C VAL A 151 10.65 -5.66 0.94
N LYS A 152 11.40 -6.77 0.99
CA LYS A 152 12.52 -6.89 1.91
C LYS A 152 13.59 -5.86 1.60
N ALA A 153 13.97 -5.07 2.60
CA ALA A 153 15.00 -4.06 2.51
C ALA A 153 16.42 -4.68 2.48
N ARG A 154 17.37 -3.93 1.93
CA ARG A 154 18.79 -4.26 2.01
C ARG A 154 19.34 -3.84 3.37
N ALA A 155 18.91 -4.51 4.44
CA ALA A 155 19.30 -4.20 5.80
C ALA A 155 19.88 -5.43 6.50
N ASN A 156 20.86 -5.22 7.36
CA ASN A 156 21.41 -6.30 8.18
C ASN A 156 20.56 -6.45 9.45
N ASN A 157 19.83 -7.55 9.57
CA ASN A 157 18.96 -7.83 10.73
C ASN A 157 19.69 -7.90 12.08
N ARG A 158 21.02 -8.07 12.08
CA ARG A 158 21.84 -8.09 13.30
C ARG A 158 22.37 -6.71 13.70
N LYS A 159 22.37 -5.74 12.76
CA LYS A 159 22.80 -4.36 12.98
C LYS A 159 21.57 -3.47 13.17
N MET A 160 21.09 -3.39 14.40
CA MET A 160 19.91 -2.60 14.76
C MET A 160 20.17 -1.79 16.03
N GLN A 161 19.50 -0.66 16.14
CA GLN A 161 19.45 0.18 17.33
C GLN A 161 18.00 0.40 17.75
N LYS A 162 17.79 0.67 19.01
CA LYS A 162 16.48 1.10 19.50
C LYS A 162 16.35 2.62 19.26
N ARG A 163 15.25 3.05 18.70
CA ARG A 163 14.92 4.46 18.49
C ARG A 163 13.56 4.71 19.13
N ILE A 164 13.46 5.84 19.81
CA ILE A 164 12.17 6.35 20.26
C ILE A 164 11.52 6.98 19.03
N ALA A 165 10.39 6.45 18.60
CA ALA A 165 9.56 7.05 17.56
C ALA A 165 8.32 7.61 18.25
N LYS A 166 8.03 8.88 17.99
CA LYS A 166 6.68 9.39 18.24
C LYS A 166 5.77 8.65 17.25
N GLN A 167 4.70 8.05 17.75
CA GLN A 167 3.67 7.53 16.90
C GLN A 167 2.98 8.76 16.27
N GLU A 168 2.98 8.85 14.95
CA GLU A 168 2.23 9.87 14.26
C GLU A 168 0.75 9.70 14.64
N ALA A 169 0.11 10.81 14.98
CA ALA A 169 -1.32 10.83 15.27
C ALA A 169 -2.09 10.29 14.07
N LEU A 170 -3.19 9.60 14.34
CA LEU A 170 -4.14 9.22 13.29
C LEU A 170 -4.59 10.48 12.54
N PHE A 171 -4.79 10.35 11.24
CA PHE A 171 -5.23 11.48 10.40
C PHE A 171 -6.57 12.12 10.83
N TYR A 172 -7.35 11.44 11.68
CA TYR A 172 -8.56 11.95 12.32
C TYR A 172 -8.40 12.17 13.83
N ALA A 173 -7.20 12.20 14.37
CA ALA A 173 -7.00 12.30 15.82
C ALA A 173 -7.67 13.54 16.43
N ASP A 174 -7.52 14.68 15.78
CA ASP A 174 -8.13 15.94 16.26
C ASP A 174 -9.66 15.92 16.15
N MET A 175 -10.19 15.40 15.03
CA MET A 175 -11.63 15.23 14.83
C MET A 175 -12.20 14.22 15.81
N LEU A 176 -11.51 13.10 16.02
CA LEU A 176 -11.93 12.09 17.00
C LEU A 176 -11.95 12.68 18.41
N CYS A 177 -10.94 13.47 18.77
CA CYS A 177 -10.90 14.14 20.09
C CYS A 177 -12.07 15.12 20.27
N GLN A 178 -12.42 15.88 19.23
CA GLN A 178 -13.58 16.77 19.24
C GLN A 178 -14.89 15.99 19.41
N ASP A 179 -15.09 14.93 18.64
CA ASP A 179 -16.28 14.09 18.68
C ASP A 179 -16.40 13.36 20.02
N ILE A 180 -15.29 12.89 20.61
CA ILE A 180 -15.27 12.31 21.95
C ILE A 180 -15.72 13.34 22.99
N ASN A 181 -15.19 14.57 22.93
CA ASN A 181 -15.52 15.61 23.90
C ASN A 181 -16.97 16.06 23.77
N ALA A 182 -17.48 16.21 22.54
CA ALA A 182 -18.88 16.51 22.28
C ALA A 182 -19.79 15.40 22.79
N ASP A 183 -19.46 14.14 22.58
CA ASP A 183 -20.19 12.98 23.13
C ASP A 183 -20.20 12.95 24.64
N ARG A 184 -19.06 13.22 25.28
CA ARG A 184 -18.95 13.28 26.74
C ARG A 184 -19.80 14.42 27.35
N GLU A 185 -19.79 15.58 26.71
CA GLU A 185 -20.62 16.73 27.15
C GLU A 185 -22.10 16.43 27.01
N ALA A 186 -22.53 15.80 25.89
CA ALA A 186 -23.92 15.36 25.72
C ALA A 186 -24.41 14.42 26.85
N HIS A 187 -23.48 13.62 27.39
CA HIS A 187 -23.75 12.72 28.52
C HIS A 187 -23.40 13.31 29.89
N GLY A 188 -23.22 14.64 30.00
CA GLY A 188 -22.92 15.32 31.26
C GLY A 188 -21.55 14.98 31.86
N LYS A 189 -20.60 14.49 31.06
CA LYS A 189 -19.22 14.20 31.50
C LYS A 189 -18.29 15.34 31.14
N LYS A 190 -17.25 15.52 31.93
CA LYS A 190 -16.21 16.53 31.66
C LYS A 190 -15.41 16.10 30.40
N PRO A 191 -15.00 17.06 29.55
CA PRO A 191 -14.11 16.77 28.42
C PRO A 191 -12.80 16.14 28.91
N LEU A 192 -12.15 15.40 28.03
CA LEU A 192 -10.84 14.80 28.32
C LEU A 192 -9.79 15.92 28.43
N LYS A 193 -8.98 15.88 29.48
CA LYS A 193 -7.85 16.79 29.65
C LYS A 193 -6.74 16.43 28.64
N ASP A 194 -6.12 17.44 28.08
CA ASP A 194 -4.92 17.26 27.26
C ASP A 194 -3.79 16.61 28.07
N LYS A 195 -2.97 15.77 27.43
CA LYS A 195 -1.94 14.98 28.11
C LYS A 195 -0.78 15.76 28.71
N ASP A 196 -0.62 17.04 28.38
CA ASP A 196 0.52 17.84 28.83
C ASP A 196 0.47 18.25 30.32
N ASP A 197 -0.62 17.99 31.03
CA ASP A 197 -0.83 18.55 32.40
C ASP A 197 -0.63 17.58 33.57
N ASN A 198 -0.25 16.32 33.42
CA ASN A 198 0.01 15.49 34.60
C ASN A 198 1.01 14.36 34.41
N ASN A 199 2.24 14.66 34.73
CA ASN A 199 3.29 13.66 35.03
C ASN A 199 3.12 13.25 36.51
N LYS A 200 2.23 12.31 36.84
CA LYS A 200 2.25 11.55 38.12
C LYS A 200 1.83 10.11 37.87
N PRO A 201 2.66 9.12 38.26
CA PRO A 201 2.29 7.71 38.13
C PRO A 201 1.25 7.38 39.23
N GLY A 202 0.06 7.09 38.78
CA GLY A 202 -1.01 6.53 39.62
C GLY A 202 -1.01 5.02 39.49
N SER A 203 -0.87 4.36 40.63
CA SER A 203 -0.77 2.92 40.81
C SER A 203 -2.01 2.13 40.34
N GLY A 204 -1.77 0.99 39.72
CA GLY A 204 -2.47 -0.26 40.00
C GLY A 204 -3.73 -0.53 39.21
N GLY A 205 -3.65 -1.52 38.38
CA GLY A 205 -4.77 -2.24 37.80
C GLY A 205 -4.31 -3.09 36.64
N ASN A 206 -3.72 -4.24 36.97
CA ASN A 206 -3.52 -5.33 36.00
C ASN A 206 -4.89 -5.87 35.62
N ASP A 207 -5.34 -5.64 34.40
CA ASP A 207 -6.29 -6.52 33.74
C ASP A 207 -5.94 -6.57 32.25
N THR A 208 -5.41 -7.73 31.90
CA THR A 208 -5.14 -8.18 30.55
C THR A 208 -6.45 -8.32 29.77
N PHE A 209 -6.72 -7.35 28.91
CA PHE A 209 -7.60 -7.52 27.76
C PHE A 209 -6.82 -7.10 26.52
N GLU A 210 -6.11 -8.06 25.94
CA GLU A 210 -5.67 -7.97 24.55
C GLU A 210 -6.91 -8.12 23.67
N ASP A 211 -7.55 -7.00 23.33
CA ASP A 211 -8.30 -6.93 22.07
C ASP A 211 -8.67 -5.49 21.69
N TYR A 212 -8.36 -5.11 20.45
CA TYR A 212 -8.81 -3.89 19.76
C TYR A 212 -8.34 -2.53 20.27
N THR A 213 -7.07 -2.35 20.59
CA THR A 213 -6.47 -1.03 20.87
C THR A 213 -5.37 -0.64 19.89
N ASP A 214 -5.55 -0.91 18.57
CA ASP A 214 -4.52 -0.57 17.61
C ASP A 214 -4.61 0.84 17.02
N ASP A 215 -5.58 1.66 17.41
CA ASP A 215 -5.91 2.86 16.64
C ASP A 215 -5.72 4.23 17.31
N VAL A 216 -5.26 4.32 18.56
CA VAL A 216 -4.89 5.62 19.16
C VAL A 216 -3.52 5.58 19.81
N PRO A 217 -2.50 6.08 19.13
CA PRO A 217 -1.15 6.12 19.68
C PRO A 217 -0.92 7.39 20.48
N THR A 218 -0.76 7.23 21.76
CA THR A 218 -0.45 8.34 22.64
C THR A 218 0.91 8.27 23.30
N ASP A 219 1.75 7.28 23.01
CA ASP A 219 3.02 7.10 23.71
C ASP A 219 4.21 6.90 22.77
N GLU A 220 5.36 7.39 23.20
CA GLU A 220 6.65 7.11 22.58
C GLU A 220 6.91 5.61 22.61
N LYS A 221 6.91 4.96 21.46
CA LYS A 221 7.20 3.54 21.34
C LYS A 221 8.65 3.32 20.94
N THR A 222 9.34 2.46 21.67
CA THR A 222 10.69 2.05 21.28
C THR A 222 10.62 1.08 20.08
N ILE A 223 11.03 1.53 18.90
CA ILE A 223 11.08 0.70 17.70
C ILE A 223 12.51 0.23 17.40
N LYS A 224 12.62 -0.93 16.74
CA LYS A 224 13.89 -1.42 16.20
C LYS A 224 14.15 -0.75 14.86
N CYS A 225 15.28 -0.06 14.75
CA CYS A 225 15.70 0.64 13.54
C CYS A 225 16.97 0.00 12.99
N SER A 226 17.06 -0.16 11.67
CA SER A 226 18.30 -0.62 11.03
C SER A 226 19.34 0.49 10.99
N THR A 227 20.61 0.16 11.30
CA THR A 227 21.71 1.11 11.14
C THR A 227 22.19 1.23 9.69
N THR A 228 21.83 0.28 8.83
CA THR A 228 22.23 0.27 7.41
C THR A 228 21.17 0.87 6.50
N ASP A 229 19.90 0.80 6.88
CA ASP A 229 18.77 1.40 6.17
C ASP A 229 17.73 1.88 7.20
N PRO A 230 17.94 3.07 7.80
CA PRO A 230 17.12 3.58 8.90
C PRO A 230 15.66 3.86 8.55
N GLU A 231 15.35 4.04 7.26
CA GLU A 231 14.00 4.32 6.76
C GLU A 231 13.17 3.03 6.52
N SER A 232 13.81 1.85 6.62
CA SER A 232 13.11 0.57 6.56
C SER A 232 12.53 0.20 7.92
N GLY A 233 11.34 -0.43 7.92
CA GLY A 233 10.66 -0.87 9.13
C GLY A 233 10.94 -2.33 9.49
N TRP A 234 10.94 -2.65 10.80
CA TRP A 234 11.07 -4.00 11.31
C TRP A 234 9.75 -4.74 11.20
N PHE A 235 9.65 -5.63 10.24
CA PHE A 235 8.41 -6.35 9.89
C PHE A 235 8.49 -7.83 10.28
N ARG A 236 7.39 -8.36 10.84
CA ARG A 236 7.23 -9.78 11.14
C ARG A 236 6.59 -10.50 9.95
N LYS A 237 7.34 -11.39 9.31
CA LYS A 237 6.84 -12.19 8.20
C LYS A 237 6.57 -13.63 8.66
N GLY A 238 5.29 -13.95 8.86
CA GLY A 238 4.89 -15.26 9.40
C GLY A 238 5.33 -15.46 10.86
N GLU A 239 5.21 -16.66 11.38
CA GLU A 239 5.42 -16.94 12.81
C GLU A 239 6.86 -16.75 13.31
N HIS A 240 7.87 -16.90 12.42
CA HIS A 240 9.26 -17.01 12.88
C HIS A 240 10.26 -16.09 12.17
N LYS A 241 9.86 -15.28 11.19
CA LYS A 241 10.80 -14.45 10.43
C LYS A 241 10.56 -12.96 10.61
N HIS A 242 11.53 -12.28 11.23
CA HIS A 242 11.57 -10.83 11.28
C HIS A 242 12.58 -10.31 10.26
N VAL A 243 12.20 -9.33 9.48
CA VAL A 243 13.05 -8.69 8.46
C VAL A 243 12.80 -7.19 8.44
N PHE A 244 13.79 -6.42 8.04
CA PHE A 244 13.55 -5.03 7.64
C PHE A 244 12.92 -5.02 6.25
N ALA A 245 11.84 -4.25 6.10
CA ALA A 245 11.07 -4.17 4.87
C ALA A 245 10.49 -2.76 4.66
N TYR A 246 10.08 -2.50 3.43
CA TYR A 246 9.19 -1.41 3.07
C TYR A 246 7.80 -1.96 2.79
N GLY A 247 6.77 -1.33 3.32
CA GLY A 247 5.37 -1.52 2.96
C GLY A 247 5.06 -0.72 1.70
N ILE A 248 4.49 -1.38 0.69
CA ILE A 248 4.08 -0.75 -0.56
C ILE A 248 2.58 -0.87 -0.65
N GLU A 249 1.91 0.22 -0.38
CA GLU A 249 0.48 0.32 -0.53
C GLU A 249 0.15 0.72 -1.96
N THR A 250 -0.81 0.06 -2.58
CA THR A 250 -1.05 0.14 -4.03
C THR A 250 -2.54 0.17 -4.29
N ALA A 251 -2.95 1.04 -5.21
CA ALA A 251 -4.30 1.10 -5.74
C ALA A 251 -4.33 0.63 -7.20
N CYS A 252 -5.30 -0.20 -7.54
CA CYS A 252 -5.54 -0.59 -8.93
C CYS A 252 -7.06 -0.65 -9.22
N ASP A 253 -7.40 -0.57 -10.51
CA ASP A 253 -8.77 -0.76 -10.97
C ASP A 253 -9.13 -2.26 -11.10
N LYS A 254 -10.40 -2.54 -11.43
CA LYS A 254 -10.90 -3.91 -11.66
C LYS A 254 -10.22 -4.64 -12.81
N ASN A 255 -9.63 -3.91 -13.76
CA ASN A 255 -8.89 -4.48 -14.88
C ASN A 255 -7.42 -4.74 -14.51
N GLY A 256 -6.98 -4.38 -13.31
CA GLY A 256 -5.61 -4.53 -12.83
C GLY A 256 -4.65 -3.50 -13.44
N TRP A 257 -5.12 -2.29 -13.75
CA TRP A 257 -4.26 -1.13 -14.01
C TRP A 257 -3.86 -0.50 -12.69
N ILE A 258 -2.57 -0.32 -12.47
CA ILE A 258 -2.07 0.32 -11.26
C ILE A 258 -2.27 1.83 -11.40
N ILE A 259 -2.99 2.42 -10.43
CA ILE A 259 -3.38 3.84 -10.48
C ILE A 259 -2.42 4.68 -9.66
N ASP A 260 -2.13 4.28 -8.43
CA ASP A 260 -1.13 4.96 -7.60
C ASP A 260 -0.57 4.04 -6.51
N PHE A 261 0.42 4.53 -5.78
CA PHE A 261 1.07 3.80 -4.70
C PHE A 261 1.70 4.75 -3.67
N THR A 262 1.97 4.20 -2.47
CA THR A 262 2.82 4.83 -1.46
C THR A 262 3.88 3.84 -0.96
N VAL A 263 4.98 4.38 -0.46
CA VAL A 263 6.08 3.60 0.13
C VAL A 263 6.24 4.01 1.58
N ASN A 264 6.13 3.06 2.48
CA ASN A 264 6.14 3.29 3.92
C ASN A 264 7.12 2.33 4.61
N PRO A 265 7.61 2.64 5.83
CA PRO A 265 8.32 1.67 6.65
C PRO A 265 7.46 0.42 6.89
N GLY A 266 8.05 -0.77 6.79
CA GLY A 266 7.30 -2.02 6.86
C GLY A 266 6.71 -2.38 8.23
N ASN A 267 6.94 -1.57 9.26
CA ASN A 267 6.35 -1.72 10.59
C ASN A 267 5.14 -0.82 10.81
N GLU A 268 4.79 0.03 9.86
CA GLU A 268 3.56 0.82 9.91
C GLU A 268 2.37 -0.05 9.50
N HIS A 269 1.27 0.13 10.21
CA HIS A 269 0.04 -0.61 9.92
C HIS A 269 -0.68 0.01 8.72
N ASP A 270 -1.27 -0.83 7.87
CA ASP A 270 -1.91 -0.42 6.62
C ASP A 270 -3.02 0.63 6.86
N SER A 271 -3.76 0.54 7.97
CA SER A 271 -4.79 1.53 8.33
C SER A 271 -4.25 2.94 8.60
N ARG A 272 -2.96 3.07 8.95
CA ARG A 272 -2.32 4.38 9.21
C ARG A 272 -1.77 5.01 7.94
N THR A 273 -1.34 4.17 7.01
CA THR A 273 -0.73 4.63 5.76
C THR A 273 -1.76 4.91 4.68
N PHE A 274 -2.98 4.38 4.84
CA PHE A 274 -4.08 4.47 3.87
C PHE A 274 -4.38 5.90 3.40
N LYS A 275 -4.44 6.87 4.34
CA LYS A 275 -4.75 8.25 3.98
C LYS A 275 -3.75 8.83 2.97
N GLY A 276 -2.46 8.53 3.12
CA GLY A 276 -1.43 9.02 2.19
C GLY A 276 -1.60 8.50 0.75
N LEU A 277 -2.16 7.29 0.57
CA LEU A 277 -2.55 6.80 -0.75
C LEU A 277 -3.90 7.38 -1.18
N TYR A 278 -4.86 7.41 -0.26
CA TYR A 278 -6.21 7.90 -0.54
C TYR A 278 -6.23 9.35 -1.04
N ASP A 279 -5.40 10.22 -0.45
CA ASP A 279 -5.29 11.62 -0.88
C ASP A 279 -4.83 11.76 -2.34
N LYS A 280 -4.02 10.82 -2.83
CA LYS A 280 -3.62 10.76 -4.24
C LYS A 280 -4.74 10.28 -5.18
N LEU A 281 -5.77 9.65 -4.62
CA LEU A 281 -6.90 9.09 -5.37
C LEU A 281 -8.14 10.00 -5.34
N ALA A 282 -8.09 11.16 -4.68
CA ALA A 282 -9.25 12.03 -4.45
C ALA A 282 -9.99 12.42 -5.74
N ASP A 283 -9.25 12.71 -6.82
CA ASP A 283 -9.82 13.18 -8.09
C ASP A 283 -10.07 12.06 -9.12
N VAL A 284 -9.86 10.80 -8.76
CA VAL A 284 -9.92 9.68 -9.71
C VAL A 284 -11.35 9.28 -10.08
N GLY A 285 -12.35 9.67 -9.26
CA GLY A 285 -13.76 9.34 -9.50
C GLY A 285 -14.19 7.96 -8.99
N MET A 286 -13.56 7.52 -7.90
CA MET A 286 -13.85 6.26 -7.23
C MET A 286 -15.26 6.23 -6.64
N LYS A 287 -16.00 5.12 -6.85
CA LYS A 287 -17.32 4.86 -6.25
C LYS A 287 -17.24 3.77 -5.18
N TYR A 288 -16.41 2.78 -5.39
CA TYR A 288 -16.20 1.65 -4.49
C TYR A 288 -14.72 1.52 -4.16
N CYS A 289 -14.42 1.45 -2.87
CA CYS A 289 -13.06 1.17 -2.35
C CYS A 289 -13.03 -0.22 -1.74
N ILE A 290 -12.34 -1.15 -2.38
CA ILE A 290 -12.26 -2.55 -1.98
C ILE A 290 -10.94 -2.79 -1.26
N VAL A 291 -11.01 -3.06 0.04
CA VAL A 291 -9.83 -3.16 0.90
C VAL A 291 -9.85 -4.44 1.76
N ASP A 292 -8.70 -4.80 2.32
CA ASP A 292 -8.58 -5.97 3.20
C ASP A 292 -9.08 -5.69 4.62
N ALA A 293 -9.15 -6.75 5.43
CA ALA A 293 -9.57 -6.71 6.85
C ALA A 293 -8.69 -5.77 7.71
N GLY A 294 -7.43 -5.56 7.33
CA GLY A 294 -6.52 -4.63 8.00
C GLY A 294 -6.93 -3.15 7.90
N TYR A 295 -7.72 -2.80 6.89
CA TYR A 295 -8.25 -1.44 6.68
C TYR A 295 -9.63 -1.21 7.32
N LYS A 296 -10.25 -2.25 7.88
CA LYS A 296 -11.59 -2.14 8.48
C LYS A 296 -11.52 -1.45 9.84
N THR A 297 -11.49 -0.13 9.82
CA THR A 297 -11.47 0.74 11.01
C THR A 297 -12.55 1.82 10.91
N PRO A 298 -13.09 2.32 12.05
CA PRO A 298 -14.08 3.39 12.03
C PRO A 298 -13.61 4.66 11.33
N ALA A 299 -12.33 5.01 11.45
CA ALA A 299 -11.73 6.18 10.81
C ALA A 299 -11.73 6.08 9.28
N ILE A 300 -11.36 4.92 8.72
CA ILE A 300 -11.38 4.69 7.26
C ILE A 300 -12.83 4.62 6.75
N ALA A 301 -13.73 3.98 7.50
CA ALA A 301 -15.15 3.94 7.15
C ALA A 301 -15.74 5.35 7.06
N LYS A 302 -15.47 6.19 8.07
CA LYS A 302 -15.89 7.59 8.08
C LYS A 302 -15.30 8.36 6.89
N LEU A 303 -13.98 8.29 6.67
CA LEU A 303 -13.31 8.96 5.56
C LEU A 303 -13.97 8.67 4.22
N LEU A 304 -14.16 7.39 3.92
CA LEU A 304 -14.72 6.98 2.63
C LEU A 304 -16.19 7.38 2.46
N LEU A 305 -17.00 7.20 3.51
CA LEU A 305 -18.43 7.52 3.45
C LEU A 305 -18.70 9.03 3.43
N ASP A 306 -17.91 9.83 4.14
CA ASP A 306 -18.01 11.29 4.11
C ASP A 306 -17.70 11.84 2.68
N ASP A 307 -16.80 11.19 1.96
CA ASP A 307 -16.48 11.53 0.56
C ASP A 307 -17.44 10.86 -0.45
N GLY A 308 -18.46 10.16 0.01
CA GLY A 308 -19.45 9.48 -0.85
C GLY A 308 -18.94 8.20 -1.52
N VAL A 309 -17.79 7.68 -1.07
CA VAL A 309 -17.21 6.42 -1.56
C VAL A 309 -17.72 5.26 -0.72
N LYS A 310 -18.18 4.20 -1.37
CA LYS A 310 -18.68 3.00 -0.68
C LYS A 310 -17.52 2.04 -0.34
N PRO A 311 -17.20 1.84 0.95
CA PRO A 311 -16.19 0.87 1.36
C PRO A 311 -16.71 -0.56 1.24
N VAL A 312 -15.92 -1.43 0.64
CA VAL A 312 -16.21 -2.86 0.51
C VAL A 312 -15.24 -3.64 1.40
N PHE A 313 -15.66 -3.89 2.65
CA PHE A 313 -14.89 -4.61 3.65
C PHE A 313 -15.25 -6.10 3.69
N PRO A 314 -14.30 -6.97 4.07
CA PRO A 314 -14.59 -8.37 4.34
C PRO A 314 -15.35 -8.55 5.64
N TYR A 315 -15.98 -9.71 5.79
CA TYR A 315 -16.44 -10.15 7.09
C TYR A 315 -15.25 -10.43 8.03
N LYS A 316 -15.24 -9.80 9.18
CA LYS A 316 -14.28 -10.08 10.25
C LYS A 316 -15.02 -10.79 11.37
N ARG A 317 -14.63 -12.04 11.65
CA ARG A 317 -15.25 -12.82 12.74
C ARG A 317 -14.93 -12.11 14.06
N PRO A 318 -15.94 -11.78 14.89
CA PRO A 318 -15.69 -11.25 16.22
C PRO A 318 -14.89 -12.28 17.06
N MET A 319 -13.85 -11.80 17.73
CA MET A 319 -13.08 -12.63 18.66
C MET A 319 -13.81 -12.62 20.03
N THR A 320 -14.67 -13.59 20.21
CA THR A 320 -15.36 -13.82 21.48
C THR A 320 -14.85 -15.13 22.05
N LYS A 321 -14.57 -15.17 23.35
CA LYS A 321 -14.19 -16.38 24.07
C LYS A 321 -15.29 -17.42 23.92
N ASP A 322 -14.90 -18.66 23.67
CA ASP A 322 -15.87 -19.75 23.51
C ASP A 322 -16.77 -19.88 24.74
N GLY A 323 -18.07 -20.01 24.51
CA GLY A 323 -19.08 -20.05 25.57
C GLY A 323 -19.57 -18.70 26.07
N PHE A 324 -19.02 -17.56 25.54
CA PHE A 324 -19.46 -16.21 25.90
C PHE A 324 -20.34 -15.61 24.83
N PHE A 325 -21.30 -14.78 25.28
CA PHE A 325 -22.15 -13.99 24.39
C PHE A 325 -21.34 -13.05 23.51
N ARG A 326 -21.66 -13.00 22.21
CA ARG A 326 -21.07 -12.09 21.23
C ARG A 326 -21.68 -10.70 21.37
N LYS A 327 -20.96 -9.69 20.90
CA LYS A 327 -21.47 -8.29 20.87
C LYS A 327 -22.84 -8.20 20.17
N SER A 328 -23.05 -8.98 19.10
CA SER A 328 -24.30 -9.01 18.34
C SER A 328 -25.51 -9.58 19.09
N GLU A 329 -25.31 -10.21 20.24
CA GLU A 329 -26.41 -10.72 21.11
C GLU A 329 -26.87 -9.66 22.13
N TYR A 330 -26.18 -8.51 22.16
CA TYR A 330 -26.59 -7.32 22.92
C TYR A 330 -27.23 -6.35 21.94
N VAL A 331 -28.50 -6.00 22.15
CA VAL A 331 -29.26 -5.11 21.27
C VAL A 331 -29.07 -3.68 21.74
N TYR A 332 -28.65 -2.79 20.83
CA TYR A 332 -28.55 -1.37 21.10
C TYR A 332 -29.93 -0.70 20.95
N ASP A 333 -30.36 -0.02 22.00
CA ASP A 333 -31.57 0.79 22.02
C ASP A 333 -31.15 2.27 21.86
N GLU A 334 -31.39 2.82 20.67
CA GLU A 334 -31.05 4.20 20.33
C GLU A 334 -31.86 5.22 21.14
N TYR A 335 -33.11 4.89 21.49
CA TYR A 335 -33.99 5.83 22.21
C TYR A 335 -33.51 6.04 23.65
N ASN A 336 -33.05 4.99 24.32
CA ASN A 336 -32.57 5.05 25.69
C ASN A 336 -31.05 5.16 25.79
N ASP A 337 -30.33 5.21 24.68
CA ASP A 337 -28.87 5.12 24.62
C ASP A 337 -28.30 4.06 25.57
N ALA A 338 -28.74 2.83 25.40
CA ALA A 338 -28.41 1.70 26.25
C ALA A 338 -28.34 0.39 25.46
N TYR A 339 -27.60 -0.58 25.98
CA TYR A 339 -27.63 -1.94 25.45
C TYR A 339 -28.58 -2.82 26.29
N ILE A 340 -29.32 -3.68 25.61
CA ILE A 340 -30.14 -4.73 26.24
C ILE A 340 -29.36 -6.05 26.14
N CYS A 341 -29.12 -6.67 27.29
CA CYS A 341 -28.42 -7.97 27.33
C CYS A 341 -29.36 -9.15 27.04
N PRO A 342 -28.84 -10.37 26.76
CA PRO A 342 -29.65 -11.58 26.58
C PRO A 342 -30.58 -11.92 27.76
N GLY A 343 -30.21 -11.46 28.97
CA GLY A 343 -31.06 -11.58 30.15
C GLY A 343 -32.10 -10.46 30.28
N ASN A 344 -32.32 -9.68 29.25
CA ASN A 344 -33.30 -8.58 29.16
C ASN A 344 -33.12 -7.46 30.21
N HIS A 345 -31.84 -7.14 30.50
CA HIS A 345 -31.50 -6.02 31.40
C HIS A 345 -30.68 -4.97 30.63
N PHE A 346 -30.82 -3.69 31.04
CA PHE A 346 -30.11 -2.59 30.42
C PHE A 346 -28.67 -2.47 30.92
N LEU A 347 -27.78 -2.18 29.98
CA LEU A 347 -26.44 -1.66 30.24
C LEU A 347 -26.45 -0.18 29.87
N HIS A 348 -26.23 0.67 30.87
CA HIS A 348 -26.31 2.12 30.71
C HIS A 348 -24.93 2.70 30.37
N TYR A 349 -24.94 3.83 29.66
CA TYR A 349 -23.75 4.60 29.37
C TYR A 349 -22.98 4.93 30.67
N SER A 350 -21.70 4.69 30.64
CA SER A 350 -20.80 4.97 31.77
C SER A 350 -19.83 6.10 31.46
N THR A 351 -19.13 6.00 30.35
CA THR A 351 -18.14 6.98 29.89
C THR A 351 -17.77 6.72 28.43
N THR A 352 -17.14 7.71 27.76
CA THR A 352 -16.45 7.55 26.53
C THR A 352 -14.95 7.63 26.77
N ASN A 353 -14.22 6.59 26.40
CA ASN A 353 -12.79 6.50 26.64
C ASN A 353 -12.00 7.31 25.61
N ARG A 354 -10.67 7.38 25.77
CA ARG A 354 -9.77 8.15 24.87
C ARG A 354 -9.67 7.58 23.46
N ASP A 355 -10.04 6.31 23.29
CA ASP A 355 -10.02 5.61 22.01
C ASP A 355 -11.35 5.77 21.23
N GLY A 356 -12.26 6.62 21.73
CA GLY A 356 -13.54 6.91 21.09
C GLY A 356 -14.63 5.87 21.37
N TYR A 357 -14.42 4.93 22.31
CA TYR A 357 -15.43 3.95 22.65
C TYR A 357 -16.29 4.41 23.82
N ARG A 358 -17.61 4.50 23.61
CA ARG A 358 -18.63 4.59 24.65
C ARG A 358 -18.67 3.26 25.40
N GLU A 359 -18.60 3.28 26.70
CA GLU A 359 -18.68 2.10 27.57
C GLU A 359 -20.06 2.04 28.20
N TYR A 360 -20.76 0.92 27.96
CA TYR A 360 -22.07 0.64 28.58
C TYR A 360 -21.88 -0.46 29.61
N LYS A 361 -22.34 -0.22 30.86
CA LYS A 361 -22.09 -1.11 31.98
C LYS A 361 -23.39 -1.66 32.52
N SER A 362 -23.38 -2.95 32.83
CA SER A 362 -24.49 -3.61 33.54
C SER A 362 -24.45 -3.31 35.05
N CYS A 363 -25.59 -3.52 35.76
CA CYS A 363 -25.66 -3.43 37.21
C CYS A 363 -25.19 -4.73 37.85
N GLY A 364 -24.06 -4.71 38.59
CA GLY A 364 -23.46 -5.90 39.21
C GLY A 364 -24.42 -6.67 40.13
N HIS A 365 -25.28 -6.00 40.91
CA HIS A 365 -26.27 -6.64 41.80
C HIS A 365 -27.35 -7.43 41.03
N ILE A 366 -27.70 -6.99 39.81
CA ILE A 366 -28.63 -7.70 38.96
C ILE A 366 -27.93 -8.93 38.35
N CYS A 367 -26.69 -8.70 37.85
CA CYS A 367 -25.90 -9.73 37.18
C CYS A 367 -25.47 -10.85 38.14
N GLU A 368 -25.27 -10.58 39.44
CA GLU A 368 -24.90 -11.57 40.44
C GLU A 368 -25.93 -12.72 40.53
N LYS A 369 -27.22 -12.41 40.28
CA LYS A 369 -28.33 -13.37 40.35
C LYS A 369 -28.77 -13.86 38.97
N CYS A 370 -28.06 -13.47 37.93
CA CYS A 370 -28.43 -13.78 36.54
C CYS A 370 -28.01 -15.21 36.15
N GLU A 371 -28.93 -15.97 35.60
CA GLU A 371 -28.66 -17.36 35.09
C GLU A 371 -27.60 -17.43 33.98
N TYR A 372 -27.41 -16.31 33.25
CA TYR A 372 -26.44 -16.20 32.15
C TYR A 372 -25.08 -15.65 32.62
N LEU A 373 -24.83 -15.46 33.89
CA LEU A 373 -23.60 -14.82 34.39
C LEU A 373 -22.34 -15.50 33.85
N SER A 374 -22.31 -16.84 33.87
CA SER A 374 -21.14 -17.63 33.39
C SER A 374 -20.85 -17.49 31.93
N GLN A 375 -21.83 -17.12 31.10
CA GLN A 375 -21.68 -16.88 29.65
C GLN A 375 -21.52 -15.40 29.32
N CYS A 376 -21.63 -14.51 30.32
CA CYS A 376 -21.67 -13.07 30.14
C CYS A 376 -20.35 -12.40 30.55
N THR A 377 -19.88 -12.66 31.81
CA THR A 377 -18.69 -11.98 32.35
C THR A 377 -17.96 -12.81 33.41
N GLU A 378 -16.63 -12.69 33.44
CA GLU A 378 -15.75 -13.23 34.49
C GLU A 378 -15.32 -12.14 35.50
N SER A 379 -15.90 -10.93 35.40
CA SER A 379 -15.58 -9.83 36.30
C SER A 379 -15.90 -10.16 37.73
N ARG A 380 -14.99 -9.88 38.70
CA ARG A 380 -15.20 -10.07 40.13
C ARG A 380 -16.42 -9.31 40.67
N ASN A 381 -16.73 -8.18 40.04
CA ASN A 381 -17.86 -7.33 40.41
C ASN A 381 -19.13 -7.66 39.63
N HIS A 382 -19.15 -8.78 38.90
CA HIS A 382 -20.25 -9.24 38.05
C HIS A 382 -20.73 -8.19 37.02
N VAL A 383 -19.87 -7.24 36.65
CA VAL A 383 -20.20 -6.18 35.68
C VAL A 383 -19.77 -6.61 34.27
N LYS A 384 -20.70 -6.55 33.31
CA LYS A 384 -20.43 -6.64 31.90
C LYS A 384 -20.26 -5.25 31.32
N VAL A 385 -19.23 -5.08 30.48
CA VAL A 385 -19.01 -3.87 29.69
C VAL A 385 -19.19 -4.21 28.22
N VAL A 386 -20.01 -3.43 27.52
CA VAL A 386 -20.14 -3.47 26.06
C VAL A 386 -19.71 -2.12 25.53
N THR A 387 -18.92 -2.10 24.46
CA THR A 387 -18.39 -0.85 23.91
C THR A 387 -19.01 -0.56 22.54
N ARG A 388 -19.25 0.74 22.25
CA ARG A 388 -19.71 1.26 20.96
C ARG A 388 -18.83 2.46 20.58
N HIS A 389 -18.23 2.44 19.40
CA HIS A 389 -17.40 3.56 18.92
C HIS A 389 -18.29 4.77 18.62
N VAL A 390 -17.80 6.00 18.81
CA VAL A 390 -18.52 7.23 18.46
C VAL A 390 -18.90 7.28 16.98
N TRP A 391 -18.13 6.59 16.13
CA TRP A 391 -18.35 6.42 14.69
C TRP A 391 -18.91 5.02 14.32
N GLU A 392 -19.60 4.34 15.23
CA GLU A 392 -20.14 2.99 14.96
C GLU A 392 -21.16 2.99 13.81
N GLU A 393 -21.92 4.08 13.63
CA GLU A 393 -22.89 4.22 12.54
C GLU A 393 -22.25 4.03 11.15
N TYR A 394 -21.03 4.54 10.98
CA TYR A 394 -20.26 4.31 9.73
C TYR A 394 -19.92 2.84 9.54
N MET A 395 -19.60 2.12 10.62
CA MET A 395 -19.31 0.69 10.56
C MET A 395 -20.57 -0.14 10.28
N GLU A 396 -21.71 0.26 10.85
CA GLU A 396 -23.03 -0.35 10.57
C GLU A 396 -23.41 -0.13 9.10
N THR A 397 -23.25 1.08 8.57
CA THR A 397 -23.43 1.38 7.13
C THR A 397 -22.52 0.53 6.24
N CYS A 398 -21.27 0.29 6.64
CA CYS A 398 -20.37 -0.61 5.92
C CYS A 398 -20.85 -2.06 5.93
N GLU A 399 -21.45 -2.53 7.01
CA GLU A 399 -22.05 -3.86 7.07
C GLU A 399 -23.27 -3.96 6.15
N ASP A 400 -24.13 -2.93 6.10
CA ASP A 400 -25.26 -2.87 5.17
C ASP A 400 -24.79 -2.90 3.72
N ILE A 401 -23.76 -2.11 3.38
CA ILE A 401 -23.13 -2.15 2.05
C ILE A 401 -22.64 -3.57 1.75
N ARG A 402 -21.97 -4.23 2.68
CA ARG A 402 -21.46 -5.60 2.50
C ARG A 402 -22.57 -6.62 2.20
N HIS A 403 -23.77 -6.41 2.74
CA HIS A 403 -24.94 -7.25 2.51
C HIS A 403 -25.70 -6.92 1.21
N THR A 404 -25.37 -5.81 0.55
CA THR A 404 -25.95 -5.46 -0.75
C THR A 404 -25.54 -6.49 -1.81
N GLU A 405 -26.45 -6.78 -2.73
CA GLU A 405 -26.22 -7.70 -3.85
C GLU A 405 -24.98 -7.30 -4.66
N GLY A 406 -24.17 -8.28 -5.06
CA GLY A 406 -22.93 -8.09 -5.84
C GLY A 406 -21.68 -7.73 -5.01
N MET A 407 -21.80 -7.25 -3.76
CA MET A 407 -20.64 -6.80 -2.99
C MET A 407 -19.69 -7.93 -2.59
N LYS A 408 -20.22 -9.13 -2.33
CA LYS A 408 -19.41 -10.31 -2.04
C LYS A 408 -18.60 -10.77 -3.26
N GLU A 409 -19.17 -10.68 -4.43
CA GLU A 409 -18.53 -10.98 -5.71
C GLU A 409 -17.44 -9.93 -6.00
N LEU A 410 -17.78 -8.65 -5.86
CA LEU A 410 -16.84 -7.56 -6.02
C LEU A 410 -15.62 -7.72 -5.10
N TYR A 411 -15.83 -8.07 -3.82
CA TYR A 411 -14.73 -8.36 -2.91
C TYR A 411 -13.87 -9.55 -3.38
N SER A 412 -14.48 -10.59 -3.96
CA SER A 412 -13.75 -11.79 -4.41
C SER A 412 -12.77 -11.49 -5.57
N HIS A 413 -13.03 -10.44 -6.37
CA HIS A 413 -12.18 -10.02 -7.47
C HIS A 413 -10.79 -9.53 -7.02
N ARG A 414 -10.56 -9.29 -5.72
CA ARG A 414 -9.22 -8.96 -5.20
C ARG A 414 -8.15 -9.96 -5.60
N LYS A 415 -8.50 -11.26 -5.64
CA LYS A 415 -7.56 -12.33 -6.01
C LYS A 415 -7.08 -12.21 -7.46
N GLU A 416 -7.95 -11.77 -8.34
CA GLU A 416 -7.67 -11.63 -9.78
C GLU A 416 -7.08 -10.26 -10.13
N THR A 417 -7.17 -9.29 -9.24
CA THR A 417 -6.70 -7.92 -9.42
C THR A 417 -5.43 -7.66 -8.59
N ILE A 418 -5.57 -7.08 -7.40
CA ILE A 418 -4.44 -6.57 -6.62
C ILE A 418 -3.48 -7.69 -6.15
N GLU A 419 -4.00 -8.85 -5.74
CA GLU A 419 -3.15 -9.97 -5.32
C GLU A 419 -2.33 -10.51 -6.50
N ARG A 420 -2.94 -10.58 -7.70
CA ARG A 420 -2.26 -10.97 -8.94
C ARG A 420 -1.19 -9.97 -9.35
N ILE A 421 -1.43 -8.66 -9.18
CA ILE A 421 -0.44 -7.61 -9.40
C ILE A 421 0.79 -7.86 -8.52
N PHE A 422 0.62 -8.09 -7.23
CA PHE A 422 1.72 -8.38 -6.32
C PHE A 422 2.44 -9.69 -6.63
N GLY A 423 1.70 -10.71 -7.03
CA GLY A 423 2.27 -11.97 -7.51
C GLY A 423 3.17 -11.72 -8.72
N THR A 424 2.66 -11.05 -9.75
CA THR A 424 3.40 -10.70 -10.98
C THR A 424 4.62 -9.84 -10.69
N ALA A 425 4.49 -8.80 -9.84
CA ALA A 425 5.61 -7.95 -9.46
C ALA A 425 6.74 -8.73 -8.77
N LYS A 426 6.39 -9.65 -7.87
CA LYS A 426 7.36 -10.48 -7.13
C LYS A 426 8.06 -11.51 -8.01
N GLU A 427 7.34 -12.14 -8.93
CA GLU A 427 7.89 -13.21 -9.77
C GLU A 427 8.64 -12.65 -10.97
N ASN A 428 8.07 -11.68 -11.68
CA ASN A 428 8.56 -11.27 -12.99
C ASN A 428 9.36 -9.95 -12.97
N HIS A 429 9.21 -9.12 -11.92
CA HIS A 429 9.81 -7.79 -11.88
C HIS A 429 10.78 -7.58 -10.71
N GLY A 430 11.24 -8.67 -10.07
CA GLY A 430 12.24 -8.61 -9.00
C GLY A 430 11.78 -7.83 -7.74
N PHE A 431 10.49 -7.88 -7.40
CA PHE A 431 9.89 -7.09 -6.33
C PHE A 431 9.93 -7.77 -4.94
N ARG A 432 10.54 -8.96 -4.80
CA ARG A 432 10.64 -9.66 -3.51
C ARG A 432 11.59 -8.99 -2.52
N TYR A 433 12.64 -8.32 -3.02
CA TYR A 433 13.62 -7.59 -2.21
C TYR A 433 14.22 -6.43 -2.99
N THR A 434 14.81 -5.46 -2.27
CA THR A 434 15.54 -4.36 -2.89
C THR A 434 17.03 -4.42 -2.56
N GLN A 435 17.86 -3.99 -3.52
CA GLN A 435 19.30 -3.76 -3.30
C GLN A 435 19.59 -2.28 -3.03
N LEU A 436 18.57 -1.44 -3.06
CA LEU A 436 18.66 -0.01 -2.87
C LEU A 436 18.53 0.33 -1.37
N TYR A 437 19.07 1.46 -0.98
CA TYR A 437 18.96 2.01 0.38
C TYR A 437 18.13 3.28 0.36
N GLY A 438 17.28 3.43 1.35
CA GLY A 438 16.49 4.62 1.59
C GLY A 438 15.16 4.66 0.82
N LYS A 439 14.17 5.36 1.42
CA LYS A 439 12.80 5.48 0.93
C LYS A 439 12.75 6.06 -0.49
N ALA A 440 13.48 7.13 -0.78
CA ALA A 440 13.47 7.78 -2.09
C ALA A 440 13.89 6.83 -3.23
N ARG A 441 14.93 6.02 -3.03
CA ARG A 441 15.33 5.01 -4.03
C ARG A 441 14.34 3.85 -4.11
N MET A 442 13.70 3.51 -3.00
CA MET A 442 12.66 2.50 -3.01
C MET A 442 11.43 3.00 -3.78
N THR A 443 11.02 4.26 -3.59
CA THR A 443 9.96 4.92 -4.36
C THR A 443 10.25 4.89 -5.86
N MET A 444 11.47 5.28 -6.27
CA MET A 444 11.93 5.15 -7.67
C MET A 444 11.77 3.71 -8.18
N LYS A 445 12.18 2.70 -7.40
CA LYS A 445 12.05 1.29 -7.80
C LYS A 445 10.59 0.90 -7.99
N VAL A 446 9.71 1.31 -7.08
CA VAL A 446 8.28 1.01 -7.15
C VAL A 446 7.66 1.68 -8.36
N ALA A 447 7.91 2.99 -8.55
CA ALA A 447 7.44 3.77 -9.69
C ALA A 447 7.80 3.11 -11.02
N LEU A 448 9.08 2.79 -11.22
CA LEU A 448 9.56 2.15 -12.44
C LEU A 448 9.03 0.72 -12.62
N THR A 449 8.88 -0.05 -11.54
CA THR A 449 8.30 -1.40 -11.62
C THR A 449 6.84 -1.34 -12.07
N PHE A 450 6.05 -0.47 -11.46
CA PHE A 450 4.63 -0.30 -11.77
C PHE A 450 4.41 0.35 -13.13
N ALA A 451 5.27 1.32 -13.50
CA ALA A 451 5.34 1.86 -14.86
C ALA A 451 5.57 0.75 -15.89
N CYS A 452 6.53 -0.14 -15.67
CA CYS A 452 6.81 -1.28 -16.54
C CYS A 452 5.62 -2.25 -16.64
N MET A 453 4.91 -2.50 -15.54
CA MET A 453 3.72 -3.38 -15.54
C MET A 453 2.59 -2.78 -16.37
N ASN A 454 2.26 -1.51 -16.14
CA ASN A 454 1.25 -0.79 -16.92
C ASN A 454 1.66 -0.68 -18.41
N LEU A 455 2.90 -0.33 -18.67
CA LEU A 455 3.42 -0.17 -20.02
C LEU A 455 3.40 -1.49 -20.83
N LYS A 456 3.78 -2.61 -20.19
CA LYS A 456 3.70 -3.95 -20.80
C LYS A 456 2.27 -4.32 -21.18
N LYS A 457 1.30 -3.98 -20.31
CA LYS A 457 -0.12 -4.22 -20.53
C LYS A 457 -0.66 -3.30 -21.64
N LEU A 458 -0.33 -2.00 -21.58
CA LEU A 458 -0.69 -1.02 -22.60
C LEU A 458 -0.19 -1.43 -24.00
N ALA A 459 1.08 -1.83 -24.09
CA ALA A 459 1.68 -2.25 -25.34
C ALA A 459 0.96 -3.46 -25.96
N LYS A 460 0.55 -4.43 -25.14
CA LYS A 460 -0.25 -5.59 -25.60
C LYS A 460 -1.64 -5.16 -26.05
N CYS A 461 -2.37 -4.38 -25.27
CA CYS A 461 -3.70 -3.89 -25.63
C CYS A 461 -3.67 -3.09 -26.95
N LYS A 462 -2.69 -2.19 -27.12
CA LYS A 462 -2.54 -1.44 -28.38
C LYS A 462 -2.25 -2.35 -29.57
N SER A 463 -1.43 -3.39 -29.39
CA SER A 463 -1.11 -4.35 -30.43
C SER A 463 -2.32 -5.21 -30.82
N GLU A 464 -3.05 -5.75 -29.85
CA GLU A 464 -4.19 -6.65 -30.06
C GLU A 464 -5.39 -5.90 -30.66
N TRP A 465 -5.62 -4.67 -30.28
CA TRP A 465 -6.78 -3.86 -30.74
C TRP A 465 -6.45 -3.01 -31.96
N GLY A 466 -5.24 -3.08 -32.49
CA GLY A 466 -4.80 -2.27 -33.62
C GLY A 466 -4.85 -0.77 -33.35
N LEU A 467 -4.81 -0.35 -32.08
CA LEU A 467 -4.81 1.04 -31.68
C LEU A 467 -3.54 1.73 -32.20
N ARG A 468 -3.69 2.65 -33.15
CA ARG A 468 -2.57 3.42 -33.69
C ARG A 468 -2.23 4.56 -32.75
N MET A 469 -0.94 4.90 -32.66
CA MET A 469 -0.54 6.18 -32.09
C MET A 469 -1.03 7.30 -33.02
N THR A 470 -1.77 8.22 -32.49
CA THR A 470 -2.13 9.48 -33.16
C THR A 470 -1.31 10.61 -32.55
#